data_3495f1d72ba80ccddd5e3238593e65ef
#
_entry.id   3495f1d72ba80ccddd5e3238593e65ef
#
_cell.length_a   1.000
_cell.length_b   1.000
_cell.length_c   1.000
_cell.angle_alpha   90.00
_cell.angle_beta   90.00
_cell.angle_gamma   90.00
#
_symmetry.space_group_name_H-M   'P 1'
#
loop_
_entity.id
_entity.type
_entity.pdbx_description
1 polymer ?
#
loop_
_entity_poly.entity_id
_entity_poly.type
_entity_poly.pdbx_seq_one_letter_code
_entity_poly.pdbx_strand_id
1 'polypeptide(L)'
;PEMFLALHFANSIWKNNTAEVMKHGETNDKSFNEVIKFAKEINMVALPIVKEKSGYLLNSMLIPFLFSGLDLLVNGISDIESIDKAWTLGTGAPKGPFQILDTVGLNTAHEIVLMYVKIPSFLAPYNFKKMEALLKKYIDEGKLGIASGEGFYKYNK
;
A
#
# COMPACT_ATOMS: atom_id res chain seq x y z
N PRO A 1 -12.57 9.06 24.88
CA PRO A 1 -12.91 8.87 23.47
C PRO A 1 -12.74 10.16 22.67
N GLU A 2 -13.19 11.34 23.21
CA GLU A 2 -13.20 12.62 22.46
C GLU A 2 -11.83 13.14 22.00
N MET A 3 -10.74 12.73 22.65
CA MET A 3 -9.36 13.09 22.28
C MET A 3 -8.62 11.95 21.55
N PHE A 4 -9.31 10.87 21.25
CA PHE A 4 -8.74 9.74 20.51
C PHE A 4 -8.84 9.98 19.01
N LEU A 5 -7.72 9.85 18.29
CA LEU A 5 -7.62 9.95 16.84
C LEU A 5 -6.35 9.25 16.38
N ALA A 6 -6.24 9.03 15.06
CA ALA A 6 -5.07 8.40 14.48
C ALA A 6 -4.19 9.42 13.74
N LEU A 7 -2.87 9.23 13.83
CA LEU A 7 -1.86 9.93 13.04
C LEU A 7 -1.01 8.88 12.32
N HIS A 8 -1.11 8.84 11.01
CA HIS A 8 -0.45 7.85 10.17
C HIS A 8 0.54 8.51 9.21
N PHE A 9 1.74 7.98 9.15
CA PHE A 9 2.81 8.47 8.28
C PHE A 9 3.04 7.50 7.13
N ALA A 10 3.34 8.04 5.94
CA ALA A 10 3.80 7.23 4.81
C ALA A 10 5.21 6.66 5.06
N ASN A 11 5.56 5.59 4.35
CA ASN A 11 6.91 5.05 4.36
C ASN A 11 7.93 6.10 3.89
N SER A 12 9.13 6.07 4.49
CA SER A 12 10.21 7.04 4.18
C SER A 12 9.77 8.49 4.44
N ILE A 13 9.31 8.78 5.65
CA ILE A 13 8.72 10.06 6.05
C ILE A 13 9.57 11.29 5.72
N TRP A 14 10.90 11.13 5.67
CA TRP A 14 11.85 12.19 5.28
C TRP A 14 11.87 12.51 3.77
N LYS A 15 11.18 11.69 2.94
CA LYS A 15 10.97 11.95 1.51
C LYS A 15 9.49 12.19 1.21
N ASN A 16 8.63 11.38 1.83
CA ASN A 16 7.18 11.38 1.66
C ASN A 16 6.56 11.95 2.94
N ASN A 17 6.76 13.23 3.19
CA ASN A 17 6.40 13.91 4.43
C ASN A 17 4.88 14.14 4.59
N THR A 18 4.07 13.11 4.34
CA THR A 18 2.61 13.15 4.57
C THR A 18 2.25 12.58 5.93
N ALA A 19 1.27 13.20 6.58
CA ALA A 19 0.68 12.80 7.84
C ALA A 19 -0.84 12.77 7.72
N GLU A 20 -1.41 11.59 7.67
CA GLU A 20 -2.86 11.38 7.62
C GLU A 20 -3.42 11.45 9.03
N VAL A 21 -4.22 12.48 9.31
CA VAL A 21 -4.85 12.72 10.61
C VAL A 21 -6.30 12.29 10.52
N MET A 22 -6.68 11.22 11.20
CA MET A 22 -8.00 10.61 11.07
C MET A 22 -8.82 10.71 12.35
N LYS A 23 -10.02 11.28 12.25
CA LYS A 23 -11.01 11.26 13.32
C LYS A 23 -11.52 9.85 13.58
N HIS A 24 -11.73 9.52 14.85
CA HIS A 24 -12.67 8.52 15.33
C HIS A 24 -14.06 9.15 15.46
N GLY A 25 -15.11 8.34 15.52
CA GLY A 25 -16.51 8.85 15.55
C GLY A 25 -16.83 9.86 16.65
N GLU A 26 -16.12 9.79 17.79
CA GLU A 26 -16.32 10.69 18.94
C GLU A 26 -15.23 11.78 19.07
N THR A 27 -14.25 11.83 18.15
CA THR A 27 -13.17 12.82 18.23
C THR A 27 -13.69 14.23 18.12
N ASN A 28 -13.40 15.08 19.11
CA ASN A 28 -13.77 16.48 19.07
C ASN A 28 -12.89 17.28 18.09
N ASP A 29 -13.42 18.38 17.57
CA ASP A 29 -12.74 19.21 16.58
C ASP A 29 -11.49 19.89 17.13
N LYS A 30 -11.45 20.19 18.42
CA LYS A 30 -10.28 20.81 19.05
C LYS A 30 -9.07 19.89 18.98
N SER A 31 -9.19 18.65 19.46
CA SER A 31 -8.10 17.66 19.42
C SER A 31 -7.68 17.33 17.99
N PHE A 32 -8.63 17.23 17.07
CA PHE A 32 -8.33 17.01 15.66
C PHE A 32 -7.49 18.15 15.06
N ASN A 33 -7.88 19.39 15.29
CA ASN A 33 -7.17 20.56 14.78
C ASN A 33 -5.80 20.74 15.46
N GLU A 34 -5.66 20.40 16.75
CA GLU A 34 -4.37 20.40 17.45
C GLU A 34 -3.37 19.42 16.81
N VAL A 35 -3.81 18.20 16.45
CA VAL A 35 -2.92 17.23 15.80
C VAL A 35 -2.60 17.63 14.36
N ILE A 36 -3.54 18.22 13.62
CA ILE A 36 -3.25 18.82 12.30
C ILE A 36 -2.20 19.93 12.43
N LYS A 37 -2.32 20.80 13.43
CA LYS A 37 -1.33 21.84 13.71
C LYS A 37 0.03 21.25 14.05
N PHE A 38 0.07 20.27 14.96
CA PHE A 38 1.29 19.53 15.30
C PHE A 38 1.97 18.92 14.09
N ALA A 39 1.21 18.23 13.22
CA ALA A 39 1.77 17.65 12.00
C ALA A 39 2.45 18.71 11.11
N LYS A 40 1.85 19.89 10.97
CA LYS A 40 2.45 21.01 10.22
C LYS A 40 3.70 21.58 10.91
N GLU A 41 3.71 21.68 12.23
CA GLU A 41 4.84 22.19 13.03
C GLU A 41 6.08 21.28 12.89
N ILE A 42 5.89 19.98 12.69
CA ILE A 42 6.98 19.04 12.40
C ILE A 42 7.27 18.90 10.89
N ASN A 43 6.86 19.88 10.08
CA ASN A 43 7.07 19.95 8.63
C ASN A 43 6.42 18.81 7.84
N MET A 44 5.32 18.26 8.31
CA MET A 44 4.54 17.29 7.56
C MET A 44 3.40 17.95 6.78
N VAL A 45 3.06 17.39 5.64
CA VAL A 45 1.83 17.73 4.91
C VAL A 45 0.67 17.00 5.58
N ALA A 46 -0.10 17.73 6.39
CA ALA A 46 -1.25 17.18 7.11
C ALA A 46 -2.41 16.90 6.15
N LEU A 47 -2.88 15.67 6.12
CA LEU A 47 -4.00 15.20 5.30
C LEU A 47 -5.17 14.85 6.23
N PRO A 48 -6.21 15.71 6.35
CA PRO A 48 -7.33 15.45 7.23
C PRO A 48 -8.25 14.36 6.69
N ILE A 49 -8.61 13.41 7.56
CA ILE A 49 -9.60 12.36 7.30
C ILE A 49 -10.73 12.55 8.30
N VAL A 50 -11.84 13.07 7.82
CA VAL A 50 -12.95 13.53 8.67
C VAL A 50 -13.92 12.41 9.09
N LYS A 51 -13.77 11.22 8.51
CA LYS A 51 -14.55 10.03 8.85
C LYS A 51 -13.63 8.82 8.88
N GLU A 52 -13.77 8.00 9.91
CA GLU A 52 -12.98 6.79 10.08
C GLU A 52 -12.99 5.90 8.83
N LYS A 53 -11.79 5.52 8.38
CA LYS A 53 -11.57 4.69 7.20
C LYS A 53 -10.39 3.75 7.41
N SER A 54 -10.65 2.46 7.40
CA SER A 54 -9.58 1.46 7.38
C SER A 54 -8.69 1.65 6.15
N GLY A 55 -7.37 1.69 6.36
CA GLY A 55 -6.37 1.91 5.31
C GLY A 55 -6.12 3.38 4.98
N TYR A 56 -6.73 4.32 5.71
CA TYR A 56 -6.54 5.76 5.49
C TYR A 56 -6.82 6.16 4.02
N LEU A 57 -6.26 7.27 3.53
CA LEU A 57 -6.37 7.64 2.11
C LEU A 57 -5.39 6.84 1.26
N LEU A 58 -4.10 6.84 1.67
CA LEU A 58 -3.03 6.26 0.87
C LEU A 58 -3.26 4.77 0.61
N ASN A 59 -3.42 3.97 1.67
CA ASN A 59 -3.58 2.53 1.50
C ASN A 59 -4.92 2.14 0.89
N SER A 60 -5.97 2.98 1.02
CA SER A 60 -7.24 2.76 0.33
C SER A 60 -7.15 2.86 -1.19
N MET A 61 -6.17 3.61 -1.72
CA MET A 61 -5.87 3.70 -3.15
C MET A 61 -4.79 2.70 -3.57
N LEU A 62 -3.74 2.59 -2.76
CA LEU A 62 -2.55 1.80 -3.09
C LEU A 62 -2.85 0.30 -3.14
N ILE A 63 -3.57 -0.24 -2.14
CA ILE A 63 -3.82 -1.68 -2.06
C ILE A 63 -4.61 -2.21 -3.27
N PRO A 64 -5.74 -1.60 -3.69
CA PRO A 64 -6.43 -2.01 -4.91
C PRO A 64 -5.57 -1.88 -6.17
N PHE A 65 -4.73 -0.85 -6.26
CA PHE A 65 -3.80 -0.67 -7.37
C PHE A 65 -2.79 -1.83 -7.45
N LEU A 66 -2.20 -2.22 -6.32
CA LEU A 66 -1.26 -3.35 -6.26
C LEU A 66 -1.96 -4.68 -6.58
N PHE A 67 -3.20 -4.87 -6.10
CA PHE A 67 -4.00 -6.04 -6.44
C PHE A 67 -4.30 -6.11 -7.94
N SER A 68 -4.60 -4.98 -8.58
CA SER A 68 -4.82 -4.94 -10.04
C SER A 68 -3.58 -5.42 -10.81
N GLY A 69 -2.37 -4.97 -10.42
CA GLY A 69 -1.12 -5.43 -11.01
C GLY A 69 -0.88 -6.92 -10.83
N LEU A 70 -1.05 -7.41 -9.59
CA LEU A 70 -0.92 -8.84 -9.29
C LEU A 70 -1.94 -9.69 -10.05
N ASP A 71 -3.18 -9.22 -10.17
CA ASP A 71 -4.25 -9.95 -10.88
C ASP A 71 -3.95 -10.12 -12.37
N LEU A 72 -3.45 -9.07 -13.02
CA LEU A 72 -3.00 -9.14 -14.41
C LEU A 72 -1.91 -10.21 -14.60
N LEU A 73 -0.95 -10.27 -13.68
CA LEU A 73 0.14 -11.24 -13.73
C LEU A 73 -0.35 -12.69 -13.50
N VAL A 74 -1.10 -12.93 -12.41
CA VAL A 74 -1.50 -14.29 -12.02
C VAL A 74 -2.55 -14.90 -12.96
N ASN A 75 -3.24 -14.08 -13.74
CA ASN A 75 -4.14 -14.52 -14.81
C ASN A 75 -3.46 -14.61 -16.19
N GLY A 76 -2.14 -14.34 -16.26
CA GLY A 76 -1.35 -14.49 -17.49
C GLY A 76 -1.69 -13.46 -18.57
N ILE A 77 -2.20 -12.29 -18.17
CA ILE A 77 -2.55 -11.21 -19.11
C ILE A 77 -1.29 -10.56 -19.66
N SER A 78 -0.27 -10.36 -18.82
CA SER A 78 1.04 -9.82 -19.25
C SER A 78 2.14 -10.18 -18.24
N ASP A 79 3.38 -9.83 -18.57
CA ASP A 79 4.54 -9.97 -17.69
C ASP A 79 4.72 -8.74 -16.77
N ILE A 80 5.59 -8.91 -15.76
CA ILE A 80 5.88 -7.92 -14.72
C ILE A 80 6.35 -6.59 -15.33
N GLU A 81 7.29 -6.66 -16.27
CA GLU A 81 7.91 -5.48 -16.86
C GLU A 81 6.92 -4.68 -17.70
N SER A 82 6.10 -5.38 -18.51
CA SER A 82 5.06 -4.76 -19.33
C SER A 82 3.96 -4.10 -18.50
N ILE A 83 3.55 -4.72 -17.39
CA ILE A 83 2.54 -4.15 -16.48
C ILE A 83 3.09 -2.88 -15.83
N ASP A 84 4.32 -2.91 -15.31
CA ASP A 84 4.96 -1.74 -14.71
C ASP A 84 5.15 -0.60 -15.74
N LYS A 85 5.59 -0.94 -16.97
CA LYS A 85 5.74 0.04 -18.06
C LYS A 85 4.41 0.65 -18.49
N ALA A 86 3.35 -0.15 -18.58
CA ALA A 86 2.02 0.36 -18.92
C ALA A 86 1.58 1.47 -17.94
N TRP A 87 1.84 1.28 -16.65
CA TRP A 87 1.53 2.28 -15.64
C TRP A 87 2.47 3.48 -15.68
N THR A 88 3.78 3.23 -15.64
CA THR A 88 4.77 4.32 -15.54
C THR A 88 4.79 5.22 -16.76
N LEU A 89 4.75 4.66 -17.97
CA LEU A 89 4.73 5.44 -19.21
C LEU A 89 3.37 6.06 -19.48
N GLY A 90 2.28 5.32 -19.18
CA GLY A 90 0.92 5.82 -19.43
C GLY A 90 0.48 6.93 -18.49
N THR A 91 1.04 7.03 -17.29
CA THR A 91 0.64 8.01 -16.26
C THR A 91 1.74 9.00 -15.87
N GLY A 92 2.98 8.74 -16.24
CA GLY A 92 4.14 9.47 -15.74
C GLY A 92 4.52 9.14 -14.29
N ALA A 93 3.93 8.10 -13.70
CA ALA A 93 4.26 7.68 -12.34
C ALA A 93 5.71 7.16 -12.25
N PRO A 94 6.43 7.41 -11.15
CA PRO A 94 7.85 7.03 -11.02
C PRO A 94 8.06 5.51 -10.85
N LYS A 95 7.03 4.77 -10.43
CA LYS A 95 7.06 3.33 -10.19
C LYS A 95 5.77 2.67 -10.59
N GLY A 96 5.90 1.46 -11.12
CA GLY A 96 4.77 0.56 -11.37
C GLY A 96 4.45 -0.31 -10.14
N PRO A 97 3.36 -1.12 -10.22
CA PRO A 97 2.87 -1.91 -9.09
C PRO A 97 3.91 -2.88 -8.54
N PHE A 98 4.71 -3.54 -9.36
CA PHE A 98 5.71 -4.51 -8.88
C PHE A 98 6.94 -3.85 -8.26
N GLN A 99 7.37 -2.70 -8.78
CA GLN A 99 8.42 -1.89 -8.14
C GLN A 99 7.98 -1.34 -6.77
N ILE A 100 6.68 -1.05 -6.62
CA ILE A 100 6.12 -0.62 -5.33
C ILE A 100 6.02 -1.83 -4.38
N LEU A 101 5.56 -3.00 -4.84
CA LEU A 101 5.53 -4.23 -4.04
C LEU A 101 6.91 -4.59 -3.48
N ASP A 102 7.97 -4.49 -4.31
CA ASP A 102 9.33 -4.71 -3.86
C ASP A 102 9.82 -3.67 -2.85
N THR A 103 9.31 -2.43 -2.94
CA THR A 103 9.62 -1.36 -1.98
C THR A 103 8.92 -1.58 -0.64
N VAL A 104 7.66 -2.03 -0.67
CA VAL A 104 6.85 -2.33 0.52
C VAL A 104 7.34 -3.60 1.22
N GLY A 105 7.84 -4.55 0.44
CA GLY A 105 8.27 -5.87 0.88
C GLY A 105 7.18 -6.93 0.70
N LEU A 106 7.57 -8.08 0.12
CA LEU A 106 6.62 -9.12 -0.29
C LEU A 106 5.95 -9.82 0.90
N ASN A 107 6.61 -9.88 2.06
CA ASN A 107 5.97 -10.36 3.30
C ASN A 107 4.74 -9.50 3.66
N THR A 108 4.91 -8.17 3.66
CA THR A 108 3.80 -7.26 3.96
C THR A 108 2.67 -7.39 2.92
N ALA A 109 3.02 -7.48 1.64
CA ALA A 109 2.05 -7.68 0.57
C ALA A 109 1.28 -9.00 0.73
N HIS A 110 1.96 -10.07 1.11
CA HIS A 110 1.37 -11.38 1.38
C HIS A 110 0.38 -11.34 2.54
N GLU A 111 0.75 -10.72 3.67
CA GLU A 111 -0.14 -10.57 4.83
C GLU A 111 -1.42 -9.79 4.46
N ILE A 112 -1.30 -8.75 3.62
CA ILE A 112 -2.45 -7.99 3.14
C ILE A 112 -3.35 -8.88 2.25
N VAL A 113 -2.77 -9.64 1.32
CA VAL A 113 -3.54 -10.56 0.44
C VAL A 113 -4.27 -11.63 1.26
N LEU A 114 -3.64 -12.17 2.31
CA LEU A 114 -4.24 -13.18 3.20
C LEU A 114 -5.56 -12.72 3.83
N MET A 115 -5.75 -11.43 4.09
CA MET A 115 -7.01 -10.90 4.62
C MET A 115 -8.19 -11.13 3.66
N TYR A 116 -7.91 -11.26 2.35
CA TYR A 116 -8.91 -11.36 1.29
C TYR A 116 -9.08 -12.77 0.70
N VAL A 117 -8.16 -13.70 0.97
CA VAL A 117 -8.20 -15.08 0.43
C VAL A 117 -9.47 -15.84 0.81
N LYS A 118 -10.09 -15.50 1.95
CA LYS A 118 -11.33 -16.13 2.43
C LYS A 118 -12.58 -15.66 1.67
N ILE A 119 -12.50 -14.62 0.86
CA ILE A 119 -13.63 -14.16 0.05
C ILE A 119 -13.93 -15.23 -1.01
N PRO A 120 -15.17 -15.71 -1.11
CA PRO A 120 -15.56 -16.66 -2.15
C PRO A 120 -15.19 -16.13 -3.54
N SER A 121 -14.61 -16.97 -4.39
CA SER A 121 -14.07 -16.55 -5.68
C SER A 121 -15.08 -15.88 -6.62
N PHE A 122 -16.37 -16.26 -6.50
CA PHE A 122 -17.44 -15.64 -7.29
C PHE A 122 -17.85 -14.24 -6.83
N LEU A 123 -17.42 -13.83 -5.62
CA LEU A 123 -17.62 -12.47 -5.07
C LEU A 123 -16.34 -11.66 -5.06
N ALA A 124 -15.19 -12.32 -5.25
CA ALA A 124 -13.89 -11.65 -5.19
C ALA A 124 -13.63 -10.86 -6.48
N PRO A 125 -13.27 -9.57 -6.39
CA PRO A 125 -12.94 -8.76 -7.57
C PRO A 125 -11.60 -9.16 -8.20
N TYR A 126 -10.77 -9.96 -7.49
CA TYR A 126 -9.44 -10.39 -7.90
C TYR A 126 -9.19 -11.86 -7.53
N ASN A 127 -8.20 -12.49 -8.17
CA ASN A 127 -7.82 -13.87 -7.88
C ASN A 127 -6.85 -13.96 -6.68
N PHE A 128 -7.35 -13.65 -5.48
CA PHE A 128 -6.54 -13.60 -4.26
C PHE A 128 -5.78 -14.89 -3.94
N LYS A 129 -6.35 -16.07 -4.28
CA LYS A 129 -5.68 -17.36 -4.07
C LYS A 129 -4.43 -17.51 -4.93
N LYS A 130 -4.50 -17.11 -6.20
CA LYS A 130 -3.32 -17.14 -7.08
C LYS A 130 -2.28 -16.08 -6.69
N MET A 131 -2.74 -14.91 -6.22
CA MET A 131 -1.83 -13.86 -5.72
C MET A 131 -1.08 -14.33 -4.48
N GLU A 132 -1.78 -14.95 -3.54
CA GLU A 132 -1.19 -15.54 -2.33
C GLU A 132 -0.12 -16.58 -2.70
N ALA A 133 -0.47 -17.54 -3.55
CA ALA A 133 0.46 -18.58 -3.99
C ALA A 133 1.69 -18.00 -4.70
N LEU A 134 1.52 -16.95 -5.53
CA LEU A 134 2.62 -16.27 -6.19
C LEU A 134 3.56 -15.61 -5.17
N LEU A 135 3.01 -14.80 -4.25
CA LEU A 135 3.80 -14.10 -3.24
C LEU A 135 4.53 -15.07 -2.32
N LYS A 136 3.83 -16.12 -1.89
CA LYS A 136 4.43 -17.17 -1.07
C LYS A 136 5.61 -17.84 -1.77
N LYS A 137 5.51 -18.14 -3.07
CA LYS A 137 6.61 -18.70 -3.85
C LYS A 137 7.85 -17.80 -3.79
N TYR A 138 7.69 -16.49 -4.03
CA TYR A 138 8.82 -15.54 -3.95
C TYR A 138 9.41 -15.48 -2.53
N ILE A 139 8.59 -15.48 -1.51
CA ILE A 139 9.01 -15.46 -0.10
C ILE A 139 9.80 -16.74 0.24
N ASP A 140 9.31 -17.92 -0.16
CA ASP A 140 9.97 -19.21 0.07
C ASP A 140 11.34 -19.29 -0.66
N GLU A 141 11.50 -18.56 -1.77
CA GLU A 141 12.79 -18.39 -2.48
C GLU A 141 13.70 -17.31 -1.86
N GLY A 142 13.29 -16.65 -0.76
CA GLY A 142 14.05 -15.58 -0.11
C GLY A 142 14.02 -14.23 -0.85
N LYS A 143 13.16 -14.08 -1.85
CA LYS A 143 12.98 -12.86 -2.65
C LYS A 143 11.95 -11.97 -2.00
N LEU A 144 12.39 -11.13 -1.07
CA LEU A 144 11.50 -10.33 -0.23
C LEU A 144 11.31 -8.88 -0.70
N GLY A 145 11.96 -8.49 -1.80
CA GLY A 145 11.97 -7.13 -2.34
C GLY A 145 13.32 -6.43 -2.17
N ILE A 146 13.32 -5.10 -2.19
CA ILE A 146 14.54 -4.27 -2.14
C ILE A 146 15.42 -4.62 -0.93
N ALA A 147 14.84 -4.85 0.24
CA ALA A 147 15.59 -5.11 1.47
C ALA A 147 16.43 -6.39 1.40
N SER A 148 16.00 -7.43 0.67
CA SER A 148 16.76 -8.67 0.44
C SER A 148 17.66 -8.60 -0.79
N GLY A 149 17.57 -7.55 -1.62
CA GLY A 149 18.28 -7.40 -2.89
C GLY A 149 17.59 -8.06 -4.09
N GLU A 150 16.53 -8.81 -3.88
CA GLU A 150 15.70 -9.41 -4.93
C GLU A 150 14.25 -9.52 -4.48
N GLY A 151 13.34 -9.25 -5.41
CA GLY A 151 11.91 -9.43 -5.31
C GLY A 151 11.38 -9.80 -6.67
N PHE A 152 10.41 -9.07 -7.20
CA PHE A 152 10.00 -9.15 -8.60
C PHE A 152 11.13 -8.69 -9.54
N TYR A 153 11.98 -7.80 -9.05
CA TYR A 153 13.20 -7.33 -9.72
C TYR A 153 14.45 -7.66 -8.90
N LYS A 154 15.61 -7.57 -9.55
CA LYS A 154 16.91 -7.64 -8.89
C LYS A 154 17.44 -6.24 -8.63
N TYR A 155 17.96 -6.03 -7.42
CA TYR A 155 18.50 -4.75 -6.95
C TYR A 155 19.98 -4.91 -6.63
N ASN A 156 20.81 -4.13 -7.28
CA ASN A 156 22.23 -4.06 -6.89
C ASN A 156 22.33 -3.39 -5.53
N LYS A 157 23.04 -4.03 -4.61
CA LYS A 157 23.37 -3.46 -3.30
C LYS A 157 24.42 -2.37 -3.44
#